data_98a880256ea5771b1749c2be40c936ee
#
_entry.id   98a880256ea5771b1749c2be40c936ee
#
_cell.length_a   1.000
_cell.length_b   1.000
_cell.length_c   1.000
_cell.angle_alpha   90.00
_cell.angle_beta   90.00
_cell.angle_gamma   90.00
#
_symmetry.space_group_name_H-M   'P 1'
#
loop_
_entity.id
_entity.type
_entity.pdbx_description
1 polymer ?
#
loop_
_entity_poly.entity_id
_entity_poly.type
_entity_poly.pdbx_seq_one_letter_code
_entity_poly.pdbx_strand_id
1 'polypeptide(L)'
;MKKNTEKIETPPECLRRVKEAIERAKEDRLHAKRSRRKAAIRAAAVFLICLTVAIPNVSAEAAEAMSNLPIVGGFFSVITVRDYHYIDDRYSADVHIPGLESDSEAAQSVNSKIMAIAEEWVEEFQSAREDEWVRAEIKVDYEILSTAPEYFTLKLMAYQCSGSGYEQDYYYTIRISDEKEMTLSDLFPEGADFITPISENIREQMHRRMKEDPDKTFWVDLQEDDPIKEFEFEKISEDQQFHVDRKGRIVIAFNEGDVAPMYMGCVKFTVPKKVTDNIK
;
A
#
# COMPACT_ATOMS: atom_id res chain seq x y z
N MET A 1 66.00 51.82 5.09
CA MET A 1 65.72 51.06 3.85
C MET A 1 64.35 50.50 3.94
N LYS A 2 63.36 51.10 3.25
CA LYS A 2 62.01 50.55 3.12
C LYS A 2 62.01 49.59 1.92
N LYS A 3 61.76 48.30 2.13
CA LYS A 3 61.57 47.34 1.05
C LYS A 3 60.22 47.63 0.38
N ASN A 4 60.23 48.03 -0.88
CA ASN A 4 59.09 48.12 -1.77
C ASN A 4 58.67 46.68 -2.07
N THR A 5 57.56 46.26 -1.50
CA THR A 5 56.88 45.03 -1.95
C THR A 5 55.97 45.38 -3.12
N GLU A 6 56.43 45.15 -4.36
CA GLU A 6 55.54 45.19 -5.53
C GLU A 6 54.38 44.18 -5.34
N LYS A 7 53.20 44.73 -5.42
CA LYS A 7 51.99 43.92 -5.45
C LYS A 7 51.96 43.14 -6.77
N ILE A 8 52.24 41.85 -6.72
CA ILE A 8 52.08 40.98 -7.90
C ILE A 8 50.57 40.84 -8.12
N GLU A 9 50.04 41.50 -9.18
CA GLU A 9 48.69 41.32 -9.62
C GLU A 9 48.51 39.94 -10.24
N THR A 10 47.64 39.12 -9.68
CA THR A 10 47.34 37.79 -10.19
C THR A 10 46.62 37.92 -11.54
N PRO A 11 47.08 37.30 -12.60
CA PRO A 11 46.44 37.39 -13.92
C PRO A 11 44.98 36.96 -13.85
N PRO A 12 44.07 37.66 -14.51
CA PRO A 12 42.61 37.37 -14.44
C PRO A 12 42.25 35.95 -14.90
N GLU A 13 43.07 35.35 -15.76
CA GLU A 13 42.91 33.96 -16.20
C GLU A 13 43.16 32.95 -15.08
N CYS A 14 44.10 33.21 -14.17
CA CYS A 14 44.35 32.36 -13.01
C CYS A 14 43.18 32.36 -12.03
N LEU A 15 42.58 33.54 -11.80
CA LEU A 15 41.39 33.68 -10.96
C LEU A 15 40.17 32.96 -11.54
N ARG A 16 40.01 33.01 -12.87
CA ARG A 16 38.93 32.29 -13.57
C ARG A 16 39.12 30.79 -13.44
N ARG A 17 40.32 30.27 -13.70
CA ARG A 17 40.64 28.81 -13.55
C ARG A 17 40.41 28.30 -12.12
N VAL A 18 40.78 29.10 -11.12
CA VAL A 18 40.55 28.75 -9.70
C VAL A 18 39.06 28.72 -9.40
N LYS A 19 38.29 29.71 -9.86
CA LYS A 19 36.83 29.69 -9.67
C LYS A 19 36.17 28.49 -10.34
N GLU A 20 36.54 28.19 -11.60
CA GLU A 20 36.02 27.02 -12.33
C GLU A 20 36.41 25.70 -11.64
N ALA A 21 37.60 25.59 -11.07
CA ALA A 21 38.04 24.41 -10.32
C ALA A 21 37.26 24.26 -8.99
N ILE A 22 36.95 25.36 -8.30
CA ILE A 22 36.15 25.35 -7.08
C ILE A 22 34.71 24.94 -7.39
N GLU A 23 34.12 25.45 -8.46
CA GLU A 23 32.74 25.06 -8.83
C GLU A 23 32.67 23.58 -9.24
N ARG A 24 33.60 23.09 -10.05
CA ARG A 24 33.67 21.63 -10.37
C ARG A 24 33.86 20.78 -9.13
N ALA A 25 34.73 21.19 -8.19
CA ALA A 25 34.94 20.46 -6.95
C ALA A 25 33.70 20.46 -6.04
N LYS A 26 32.86 21.51 -6.07
CA LYS A 26 31.56 21.54 -5.37
C LYS A 26 30.56 20.59 -6.00
N GLU A 27 30.44 20.61 -7.33
CA GLU A 27 29.57 19.70 -8.09
C GLU A 27 29.97 18.24 -7.86
N ASP A 28 31.27 17.91 -7.95
CA ASP A 28 31.79 16.57 -7.70
C ASP A 28 31.52 16.11 -6.25
N ARG A 29 31.63 17.01 -5.26
CA ARG A 29 31.28 16.72 -3.86
C ARG A 29 29.79 16.47 -3.68
N LEU A 30 28.93 17.22 -4.34
CA LEU A 30 27.48 17.02 -4.30
C LEU A 30 27.10 15.68 -4.96
N HIS A 31 27.67 15.36 -6.12
CA HIS A 31 27.46 14.09 -6.79
C HIS A 31 27.99 12.90 -5.98
N ALA A 32 29.20 13.02 -5.38
CA ALA A 32 29.77 11.98 -4.52
C ALA A 32 28.96 11.79 -3.22
N LYS A 33 28.44 12.89 -2.63
CA LYS A 33 27.57 12.83 -1.44
C LYS A 33 26.21 12.17 -1.77
N ARG A 34 25.63 12.49 -2.94
CA ARG A 34 24.39 11.88 -3.43
C ARG A 34 24.56 10.39 -3.76
N SER A 35 25.67 10.02 -4.40
CA SER A 35 26.00 8.62 -4.68
C SER A 35 26.26 7.81 -3.40
N ARG A 36 27.00 8.37 -2.43
CA ARG A 36 27.25 7.73 -1.14
C ARG A 36 25.98 7.59 -0.29
N ARG A 37 25.05 8.57 -0.34
CA ARG A 37 23.74 8.46 0.30
C ARG A 37 22.91 7.35 -0.34
N LYS A 38 22.84 7.27 -1.66
CA LYS A 38 22.12 6.19 -2.36
C LYS A 38 22.72 4.81 -2.07
N ALA A 39 24.05 4.70 -1.98
CA ALA A 39 24.72 3.46 -1.60
C ALA A 39 24.48 3.10 -0.12
N ALA A 40 24.46 4.09 0.78
CA ALA A 40 24.15 3.87 2.19
C ALA A 40 22.67 3.49 2.41
N ILE A 41 21.74 4.07 1.65
CA ILE A 41 20.32 3.72 1.68
C ILE A 41 20.09 2.29 1.15
N ARG A 42 20.76 1.92 0.04
CA ARG A 42 20.71 0.54 -0.47
C ARG A 42 21.34 -0.47 0.50
N ALA A 43 22.47 -0.12 1.13
CA ALA A 43 23.09 -0.96 2.15
C ALA A 43 22.25 -1.05 3.41
N ALA A 44 21.55 0.03 3.82
CA ALA A 44 20.62 0.01 4.95
C ALA A 44 19.38 -0.83 4.62
N ALA A 45 18.84 -0.77 3.41
CA ALA A 45 17.73 -1.62 2.99
C ALA A 45 18.13 -3.11 2.97
N VAL A 46 19.30 -3.46 2.42
CA VAL A 46 19.83 -4.84 2.44
C VAL A 46 20.14 -5.28 3.88
N PHE A 47 20.67 -4.40 4.73
CA PHE A 47 20.93 -4.71 6.13
C PHE A 47 19.65 -4.88 6.95
N LEU A 48 18.60 -4.10 6.65
CA LEU A 48 17.26 -4.30 7.20
C LEU A 48 16.68 -5.66 6.79
N ILE A 49 16.81 -6.05 5.52
CA ILE A 49 16.38 -7.36 5.01
C ILE A 49 17.12 -8.50 5.75
N CYS A 50 18.43 -8.36 5.99
CA CYS A 50 19.21 -9.37 6.71
C CYS A 50 18.88 -9.43 8.22
N LEU A 51 18.56 -8.30 8.85
CA LEU A 51 18.15 -8.26 10.26
C LEU A 51 16.78 -8.91 10.50
N THR A 52 15.84 -8.83 9.55
CA THR A 52 14.48 -9.37 9.71
C THR A 52 14.44 -10.91 9.65
N VAL A 53 15.45 -11.55 9.06
CA VAL A 53 15.59 -13.03 9.10
C VAL A 53 16.17 -13.52 10.43
N ALA A 54 16.86 -12.65 11.19
CA ALA A 54 17.54 -13.02 12.44
C ALA A 54 16.73 -12.73 13.72
N ILE A 55 15.74 -11.83 13.69
CA ILE A 55 15.03 -11.36 14.88
C ILE A 55 13.98 -12.35 15.45
N PRO A 56 13.28 -13.20 14.68
CA PRO A 56 12.34 -14.15 15.27
C PRO A 56 12.96 -15.12 16.28
N ASN A 57 14.28 -15.25 16.27
CA ASN A 57 15.00 -16.17 17.16
C ASN A 57 15.56 -15.54 18.45
N VAL A 58 15.30 -14.27 18.74
CA VAL A 58 16.06 -13.54 19.78
C VAL A 58 15.20 -12.91 20.90
N SER A 59 13.87 -12.78 20.80
CA SER A 59 13.07 -12.25 21.91
C SER A 59 11.88 -13.12 22.32
N ALA A 60 11.77 -13.38 23.64
CA ALA A 60 10.63 -14.09 24.24
C ALA A 60 9.31 -13.30 24.05
N GLU A 61 9.36 -11.99 23.90
CA GLU A 61 8.21 -11.10 23.67
C GLU A 61 7.64 -11.26 22.25
N ALA A 62 8.51 -11.46 21.24
CA ALA A 62 8.07 -11.77 19.88
C ALA A 62 7.41 -13.17 19.83
N ALA A 63 7.94 -14.15 20.57
CA ALA A 63 7.35 -15.48 20.65
C ALA A 63 5.99 -15.48 21.37
N GLU A 64 5.78 -14.61 22.37
CA GLU A 64 4.51 -14.45 23.07
C GLU A 64 3.44 -13.74 22.22
N ALA A 65 3.84 -12.73 21.44
CA ALA A 65 2.97 -12.10 20.44
C ALA A 65 2.54 -13.10 19.34
N MET A 66 3.46 -13.98 18.90
CA MET A 66 3.18 -15.03 17.92
C MET A 66 2.24 -16.14 18.45
N SER A 67 2.24 -16.42 19.77
CA SER A 67 1.38 -17.44 20.38
C SER A 67 -0.10 -17.04 20.48
N ASN A 68 -0.42 -15.75 20.35
CA ASN A 68 -1.76 -15.20 20.43
C ASN A 68 -2.44 -15.00 19.06
N LEU A 69 -1.76 -15.37 17.96
CA LEU A 69 -2.34 -15.27 16.63
C LEU A 69 -3.39 -16.37 16.42
N PRO A 70 -4.57 -16.04 15.90
CA PRO A 70 -5.59 -17.04 15.65
C PRO A 70 -5.11 -18.03 14.57
N ILE A 71 -4.97 -19.31 14.96
CA ILE A 71 -4.78 -20.41 14.00
C ILE A 71 -6.09 -20.56 13.25
N VAL A 72 -6.17 -20.01 12.05
CA VAL A 72 -7.36 -20.13 11.22
C VAL A 72 -7.28 -21.46 10.46
N GLY A 73 -8.08 -22.43 10.90
CA GLY A 73 -8.28 -23.69 10.21
C GLY A 73 -7.10 -24.67 10.16
N GLY A 74 -6.01 -24.41 10.89
CA GLY A 74 -4.82 -25.29 10.93
C GLY A 74 -3.98 -25.27 9.63
N PHE A 75 -4.32 -24.42 8.65
CA PHE A 75 -3.65 -24.39 7.34
C PHE A 75 -2.69 -23.19 7.18
N PHE A 76 -3.06 -22.02 7.70
CA PHE A 76 -2.22 -20.82 7.61
C PHE A 76 -1.98 -20.22 8.99
N SER A 77 -0.72 -19.99 9.32
CA SER A 77 -0.30 -19.11 10.42
C SER A 77 0.04 -17.76 9.81
N VAL A 78 -0.53 -16.68 10.34
CA VAL A 78 -0.15 -15.33 9.95
C VAL A 78 0.87 -14.82 10.94
N ILE A 79 2.03 -14.46 10.45
CA ILE A 79 3.13 -13.91 11.25
C ILE A 79 3.44 -12.49 10.79
N THR A 80 3.90 -11.64 11.68
CA THR A 80 4.48 -10.36 11.27
C THR A 80 5.90 -10.62 10.77
N VAL A 81 6.09 -10.52 9.46
CA VAL A 81 7.39 -10.76 8.82
C VAL A 81 8.29 -9.56 8.94
N ARG A 82 7.73 -8.37 8.98
CA ARG A 82 8.47 -7.12 9.14
C ARG A 82 7.69 -6.16 10.02
N ASP A 83 8.42 -5.56 10.96
CA ASP A 83 7.94 -4.51 11.83
C ASP A 83 8.88 -3.31 11.71
N TYR A 84 8.36 -2.15 11.36
CA TYR A 84 9.14 -0.93 11.21
C TYR A 84 8.43 0.24 11.86
N HIS A 85 9.09 0.83 12.85
CA HIS A 85 8.60 1.99 13.57
C HIS A 85 9.61 3.13 13.47
N TYR A 86 9.16 4.30 13.01
CA TYR A 86 9.98 5.50 12.91
C TYR A 86 9.14 6.72 13.27
N ILE A 87 9.65 7.58 14.14
CA ILE A 87 9.02 8.85 14.49
C ILE A 87 10.09 9.92 14.62
N ASP A 88 9.89 11.05 13.95
CA ASP A 88 10.57 12.30 14.20
C ASP A 88 9.58 13.48 14.17
N ASP A 89 10.07 14.72 14.23
CA ASP A 89 9.22 15.92 14.29
C ASP A 89 8.31 16.10 13.07
N ARG A 90 8.63 15.47 11.93
CA ARG A 90 7.93 15.67 10.65
C ARG A 90 7.48 14.37 9.99
N TYR A 91 8.06 13.26 10.37
CA TYR A 91 7.84 11.97 9.68
C TYR A 91 7.51 10.90 10.69
N SER A 92 6.48 10.11 10.40
CA SER A 92 6.16 8.92 11.16
C SER A 92 5.91 7.73 10.24
N ALA A 93 6.40 6.56 10.62
CA ALA A 93 6.10 5.31 9.95
C ALA A 93 5.81 4.25 11.00
N ASP A 94 4.69 3.57 10.83
CA ASP A 94 4.27 2.44 11.66
C ASP A 94 3.80 1.33 10.72
N VAL A 95 4.67 0.34 10.49
CA VAL A 95 4.52 -0.61 9.39
C VAL A 95 4.63 -2.02 9.92
N HIS A 96 3.51 -2.74 9.93
CA HIS A 96 3.39 -4.15 10.30
C HIS A 96 3.07 -4.98 9.06
N ILE A 97 4.06 -5.70 8.53
CA ILE A 97 3.91 -6.48 7.30
C ILE A 97 3.64 -7.94 7.67
N PRO A 98 2.44 -8.47 7.32
CA PRO A 98 2.13 -9.86 7.55
C PRO A 98 2.80 -10.79 6.52
N GLY A 99 2.96 -12.04 6.91
CA GLY A 99 3.28 -13.13 6.01
C GLY A 99 2.51 -14.38 6.38
N LEU A 100 2.15 -15.16 5.39
CA LEU A 100 1.54 -16.47 5.55
C LEU A 100 2.64 -17.52 5.69
N GLU A 101 2.65 -18.25 6.80
CA GLU A 101 3.58 -19.34 7.05
C GLU A 101 3.01 -20.63 6.46
N SER A 102 3.26 -20.85 5.18
CA SER A 102 2.89 -22.04 4.43
C SER A 102 3.78 -22.17 3.19
N ASP A 103 4.05 -23.42 2.78
CA ASP A 103 4.79 -23.74 1.56
C ASP A 103 3.89 -23.72 0.31
N SER A 104 2.60 -23.40 0.44
CA SER A 104 1.66 -23.37 -0.68
C SER A 104 1.97 -22.25 -1.68
N GLU A 105 1.67 -22.50 -2.96
CA GLU A 105 1.84 -21.49 -4.01
C GLU A 105 1.02 -20.23 -3.73
N ALA A 106 -0.18 -20.38 -3.15
CA ALA A 106 -1.01 -19.24 -2.77
C ALA A 106 -0.36 -18.38 -1.67
N ALA A 107 0.20 -19.00 -0.63
CA ALA A 107 0.90 -18.26 0.43
C ALA A 107 2.11 -17.52 -0.13
N GLN A 108 2.90 -18.15 -1.01
CA GLN A 108 4.05 -17.52 -1.66
C GLN A 108 3.63 -16.37 -2.57
N SER A 109 2.54 -16.53 -3.34
CA SER A 109 1.96 -15.47 -4.18
C SER A 109 1.52 -14.28 -3.34
N VAL A 110 0.72 -14.51 -2.30
CA VAL A 110 0.24 -13.46 -1.39
C VAL A 110 1.39 -12.74 -0.69
N ASN A 111 2.37 -13.48 -0.16
CA ASN A 111 3.55 -12.90 0.46
C ASN A 111 4.34 -12.00 -0.50
N SER A 112 4.50 -12.44 -1.75
CA SER A 112 5.21 -11.64 -2.77
C SER A 112 4.46 -10.36 -3.11
N LYS A 113 3.13 -10.39 -3.21
CA LYS A 113 2.28 -9.21 -3.45
C LYS A 113 2.34 -8.22 -2.29
N ILE A 114 2.23 -8.72 -1.05
CA ILE A 114 2.33 -7.91 0.17
C ILE A 114 3.70 -7.22 0.24
N MET A 115 4.77 -7.95 -0.05
CA MET A 115 6.12 -7.37 -0.05
C MET A 115 6.29 -6.29 -1.11
N ALA A 116 5.77 -6.49 -2.33
CA ALA A 116 5.84 -5.49 -3.40
C ALA A 116 5.11 -4.19 -3.01
N ILE A 117 3.90 -4.30 -2.45
CA ILE A 117 3.13 -3.16 -1.95
C ILE A 117 3.89 -2.45 -0.82
N ALA A 118 4.43 -3.20 0.14
CA ALA A 118 5.17 -2.61 1.24
C ALA A 118 6.45 -1.89 0.77
N GLU A 119 7.14 -2.41 -0.23
CA GLU A 119 8.31 -1.77 -0.82
C GLU A 119 7.93 -0.46 -1.52
N GLU A 120 6.84 -0.43 -2.28
CA GLU A 120 6.31 0.77 -2.93
C GLU A 120 6.00 1.87 -1.91
N TRP A 121 5.26 1.55 -0.85
CA TRP A 121 4.90 2.50 0.21
C TRP A 121 6.11 3.02 0.97
N VAL A 122 7.09 2.16 1.23
CA VAL A 122 8.36 2.58 1.87
C VAL A 122 9.18 3.48 0.96
N GLU A 123 9.21 3.21 -0.35
CA GLU A 123 9.90 4.07 -1.32
C GLU A 123 9.24 5.46 -1.42
N GLU A 124 7.92 5.52 -1.46
CA GLU A 124 7.16 6.79 -1.45
C GLU A 124 7.42 7.59 -0.17
N PHE A 125 7.39 6.94 0.99
CA PHE A 125 7.72 7.58 2.26
C PHE A 125 9.15 8.12 2.30
N GLN A 126 10.12 7.36 1.77
CA GLN A 126 11.51 7.80 1.69
C GLN A 126 11.68 8.98 0.74
N SER A 127 10.93 8.98 -0.37
CA SER A 127 10.90 10.09 -1.32
C SER A 127 10.33 11.36 -0.69
N ALA A 128 9.23 11.25 0.05
CA ALA A 128 8.64 12.37 0.78
C ALA A 128 9.59 12.97 1.83
N ARG A 129 10.43 12.16 2.46
CA ARG A 129 11.46 12.62 3.43
C ARG A 129 12.60 13.42 2.80
N GLU A 130 12.80 13.34 1.49
CA GLU A 130 13.81 14.16 0.80
C GLU A 130 13.36 15.63 0.65
N ASP A 131 12.06 15.92 0.82
CA ASP A 131 11.50 17.27 0.76
C ASP A 131 11.43 17.89 2.16
N GLU A 132 12.19 18.94 2.39
CA GLU A 132 12.27 19.63 3.71
C GLU A 132 10.97 20.32 4.11
N TRP A 133 10.01 20.49 3.20
CA TRP A 133 8.74 21.19 3.41
C TRP A 133 7.55 20.25 3.65
N VAL A 134 7.73 18.96 3.45
CA VAL A 134 6.66 17.95 3.58
C VAL A 134 6.71 17.30 4.96
N ARG A 135 5.53 17.04 5.51
CA ARG A 135 5.31 16.10 6.60
C ARG A 135 4.70 14.84 6.01
N ALA A 136 5.20 13.69 6.37
CA ALA A 136 4.67 12.43 5.86
C ALA A 136 4.45 11.42 7.00
N GLU A 137 3.33 10.74 6.90
CA GLU A 137 2.96 9.62 7.75
C GLU A 137 2.64 8.42 6.87
N ILE A 138 3.12 7.24 7.26
CA ILE A 138 2.73 5.97 6.65
C ILE A 138 2.35 4.99 7.76
N LYS A 139 1.22 4.30 7.56
CA LYS A 139 0.80 3.16 8.39
C LYS A 139 0.48 1.99 7.48
N VAL A 140 1.00 0.83 7.81
CA VAL A 140 0.63 -0.44 7.19
C VAL A 140 0.31 -1.42 8.29
N ASP A 141 -0.90 -1.96 8.28
CA ASP A 141 -1.37 -2.93 9.25
C ASP A 141 -2.22 -4.00 8.54
N TYR A 142 -2.60 -5.05 9.24
CA TYR A 142 -3.36 -6.13 8.66
C TYR A 142 -4.43 -6.68 9.59
N GLU A 143 -5.44 -7.29 8.99
CA GLU A 143 -6.53 -7.94 9.71
C GLU A 143 -6.85 -9.29 9.06
N ILE A 144 -7.07 -10.32 9.90
CA ILE A 144 -7.62 -11.59 9.43
C ILE A 144 -9.15 -11.47 9.52
N LEU A 145 -9.80 -11.45 8.37
CA LEU A 145 -11.24 -11.29 8.32
C LEU A 145 -11.95 -12.58 8.73
N SER A 146 -13.06 -12.40 9.43
CA SER A 146 -13.99 -13.50 9.68
C SER A 146 -14.79 -13.82 8.44
N THR A 147 -14.48 -14.96 7.81
CA THR A 147 -15.06 -15.44 6.56
C THR A 147 -15.93 -16.68 6.75
N ALA A 148 -16.56 -17.16 5.67
CA ALA A 148 -17.15 -18.49 5.63
C ALA A 148 -16.05 -19.55 5.83
N PRO A 149 -16.37 -20.76 6.37
CA PRO A 149 -15.37 -21.77 6.74
C PRO A 149 -14.50 -22.27 5.58
N GLU A 150 -14.97 -22.09 4.35
CA GLU A 150 -14.29 -22.52 3.13
C GLU A 150 -13.15 -21.57 2.72
N TYR A 151 -13.11 -20.36 3.29
CA TYR A 151 -12.22 -19.28 2.90
C TYR A 151 -11.41 -18.77 4.08
N PHE A 152 -10.20 -18.35 3.76
CA PHE A 152 -9.36 -17.50 4.59
C PHE A 152 -9.19 -16.15 3.86
N THR A 153 -9.29 -15.03 4.56
CA THR A 153 -8.99 -13.72 3.97
C THR A 153 -8.08 -12.91 4.88
N LEU A 154 -6.94 -12.51 4.33
CA LEU A 154 -6.04 -11.51 4.90
C LEU A 154 -6.36 -10.16 4.24
N LYS A 155 -6.62 -9.15 5.05
CA LYS A 155 -6.76 -7.75 4.63
C LYS A 155 -5.50 -7.01 5.04
N LEU A 156 -4.81 -6.38 4.08
CA LEU A 156 -3.75 -5.43 4.32
C LEU A 156 -4.35 -4.02 4.22
N MET A 157 -4.06 -3.16 5.17
CA MET A 157 -4.51 -1.78 5.24
C MET A 157 -3.29 -0.88 5.15
N ALA A 158 -3.26 0.00 4.17
CA ALA A 158 -2.18 0.96 3.98
C ALA A 158 -2.74 2.38 4.00
N TYR A 159 -2.15 3.24 4.79
CA TYR A 159 -2.49 4.65 4.91
C TYR A 159 -1.25 5.49 4.76
N GLN A 160 -1.33 6.53 3.96
CA GLN A 160 -0.32 7.58 3.89
C GLN A 160 -0.93 8.96 4.02
N CYS A 161 -0.17 9.88 4.57
CA CYS A 161 -0.51 11.29 4.62
C CYS A 161 0.72 12.12 4.26
N SER A 162 0.60 12.89 3.18
CA SER A 162 1.60 13.87 2.74
C SER A 162 0.87 15.13 2.31
N GLY A 163 0.34 15.87 3.30
CA GLY A 163 -0.58 16.98 3.08
C GLY A 163 -2.06 16.58 3.10
N SER A 164 -2.47 15.55 2.34
CA SER A 164 -3.78 14.88 2.47
C SER A 164 -3.59 13.41 2.81
N GLY A 165 -4.55 12.81 3.54
CA GLY A 165 -4.55 11.38 3.82
C GLY A 165 -5.07 10.59 2.62
N TYR A 166 -4.60 9.35 2.47
CA TYR A 166 -5.05 8.39 1.46
C TYR A 166 -4.97 6.98 2.02
N GLU A 167 -6.06 6.21 1.91
CA GLU A 167 -6.18 4.85 2.43
C GLU A 167 -6.42 3.84 1.31
N GLN A 168 -5.70 2.72 1.38
CA GLN A 168 -5.87 1.58 0.48
C GLN A 168 -6.02 0.28 1.27
N ASP A 169 -7.03 -0.50 0.91
CA ASP A 169 -7.29 -1.83 1.43
C ASP A 169 -7.00 -2.89 0.35
N TYR A 170 -6.21 -3.91 0.69
CA TYR A 170 -5.93 -5.04 -0.20
C TYR A 170 -6.46 -6.32 0.42
N TYR A 171 -7.18 -7.14 -0.35
CA TYR A 171 -7.83 -8.35 0.13
C TYR A 171 -7.26 -9.57 -0.56
N TYR A 172 -6.74 -10.51 0.21
CA TYR A 172 -6.21 -11.78 -0.25
C TYR A 172 -7.09 -12.89 0.27
N THR A 173 -7.96 -13.42 -0.60
CA THR A 173 -8.89 -14.50 -0.26
C THR A 173 -8.36 -15.82 -0.79
N ILE A 174 -8.18 -16.81 0.10
CA ILE A 174 -7.68 -18.14 -0.21
C ILE A 174 -8.78 -19.15 0.08
N ARG A 175 -9.06 -20.06 -0.86
CA ARG A 175 -9.92 -21.21 -0.62
C ARG A 175 -9.13 -22.30 0.09
N ILE A 176 -9.62 -22.74 1.27
CA ILE A 176 -8.86 -23.62 2.17
C ILE A 176 -8.72 -25.02 1.60
N SER A 177 -9.72 -25.54 0.86
CA SER A 177 -9.75 -26.93 0.40
C SER A 177 -8.63 -27.33 -0.56
N ASP A 178 -8.14 -26.38 -1.34
CA ASP A 178 -7.09 -26.58 -2.35
C ASP A 178 -5.98 -25.52 -2.27
N GLU A 179 -6.02 -24.71 -1.20
CA GLU A 179 -5.06 -23.62 -0.95
C GLU A 179 -4.89 -22.69 -2.15
N LYS A 180 -5.98 -22.41 -2.87
CA LYS A 180 -5.96 -21.55 -4.04
C LYS A 180 -6.26 -20.10 -3.66
N GLU A 181 -5.40 -19.15 -4.06
CA GLU A 181 -5.74 -17.74 -4.05
C GLU A 181 -6.87 -17.48 -5.06
N MET A 182 -7.96 -16.88 -4.60
CA MET A 182 -9.18 -16.70 -5.37
C MET A 182 -9.22 -15.33 -6.02
N THR A 183 -9.56 -15.30 -7.29
CA THR A 183 -10.07 -14.11 -7.97
C THR A 183 -11.59 -14.05 -7.84
N LEU A 184 -12.20 -12.88 -8.11
CA LEU A 184 -13.65 -12.75 -8.07
C LEU A 184 -14.33 -13.71 -9.09
N SER A 185 -13.73 -13.88 -10.25
CA SER A 185 -14.22 -14.80 -11.31
C SER A 185 -14.22 -16.26 -10.88
N ASP A 186 -13.30 -16.68 -10.01
CA ASP A 186 -13.25 -18.07 -9.51
C ASP A 186 -14.46 -18.48 -8.65
N LEU A 187 -15.27 -17.51 -8.23
CA LEU A 187 -16.52 -17.77 -7.48
C LEU A 187 -17.71 -18.09 -8.39
N PHE A 188 -17.55 -18.03 -9.71
CA PHE A 188 -18.61 -18.20 -10.71
C PHE A 188 -18.22 -19.26 -11.75
N PRO A 189 -19.20 -19.83 -12.49
CA PRO A 189 -18.91 -20.70 -13.61
C PRO A 189 -18.07 -20.00 -14.69
N GLU A 190 -17.23 -20.75 -15.38
CA GLU A 190 -16.42 -20.23 -16.47
C GLU A 190 -17.27 -19.57 -17.56
N GLY A 191 -16.91 -18.35 -17.92
CA GLY A 191 -17.63 -17.55 -18.94
C GLY A 191 -18.92 -16.91 -18.45
N ALA A 192 -19.29 -17.03 -17.17
CA ALA A 192 -20.46 -16.36 -16.63
C ALA A 192 -20.26 -14.85 -16.53
N ASP A 193 -21.28 -14.09 -16.90
CA ASP A 193 -21.30 -12.64 -16.66
C ASP A 193 -21.65 -12.34 -15.20
N PHE A 194 -20.63 -12.19 -14.37
CA PHE A 194 -20.77 -11.75 -12.98
C PHE A 194 -20.65 -10.22 -12.83
N ILE A 195 -20.00 -9.56 -13.77
CA ILE A 195 -19.72 -8.12 -13.72
C ILE A 195 -21.02 -7.32 -13.75
N THR A 196 -21.88 -7.56 -14.75
CA THR A 196 -23.10 -6.80 -14.94
C THR A 196 -24.05 -6.86 -13.74
N PRO A 197 -24.48 -8.04 -13.25
CA PRO A 197 -25.46 -8.09 -12.16
C PRO A 197 -24.90 -7.59 -10.82
N ILE A 198 -23.59 -7.77 -10.57
CA ILE A 198 -22.97 -7.22 -9.37
C ILE A 198 -22.89 -5.70 -9.45
N SER A 199 -22.50 -5.14 -10.60
CA SER A 199 -22.41 -3.70 -10.81
C SER A 199 -23.75 -3.00 -10.68
N GLU A 200 -24.80 -3.57 -11.27
CA GLU A 200 -26.17 -3.06 -11.14
C GLU A 200 -26.63 -3.05 -9.66
N ASN A 201 -26.36 -4.13 -8.94
CA ASN A 201 -26.68 -4.20 -7.52
C ASN A 201 -25.91 -3.18 -6.68
N ILE A 202 -24.63 -2.93 -6.98
CA ILE A 202 -23.83 -1.89 -6.31
C ILE A 202 -24.42 -0.51 -6.58
N ARG A 203 -24.78 -0.20 -7.83
CA ARG A 203 -25.44 1.06 -8.23
C ARG A 203 -26.73 1.29 -7.47
N GLU A 204 -27.59 0.26 -7.36
CA GLU A 204 -28.80 0.32 -6.55
C GLU A 204 -28.51 0.59 -5.06
N GLN A 205 -27.43 0.00 -4.52
CA GLN A 205 -27.01 0.24 -3.14
C GLN A 205 -26.46 1.67 -2.95
N MET A 206 -25.73 2.23 -3.91
CA MET A 206 -25.26 3.62 -3.89
C MET A 206 -26.45 4.58 -3.81
N HIS A 207 -27.43 4.47 -4.71
CA HIS A 207 -28.63 5.29 -4.68
C HIS A 207 -29.40 5.19 -3.36
N ARG A 208 -29.58 3.97 -2.87
CA ARG A 208 -30.26 3.75 -1.60
C ARG A 208 -29.54 4.43 -0.46
N ARG A 209 -28.21 4.25 -0.36
CA ARG A 209 -27.38 4.84 0.71
C ARG A 209 -27.41 6.37 0.67
N MET A 210 -27.33 6.99 -0.51
CA MET A 210 -27.46 8.45 -0.68
C MET A 210 -28.86 8.96 -0.28
N LYS A 211 -29.90 8.17 -0.54
CA LYS A 211 -31.28 8.52 -0.15
C LYS A 211 -31.51 8.40 1.36
N GLU A 212 -30.90 7.41 2.00
CA GLU A 212 -31.02 7.13 3.44
C GLU A 212 -30.16 8.07 4.28
N ASP A 213 -29.06 8.54 3.75
CA ASP A 213 -28.07 9.36 4.46
C ASP A 213 -27.51 10.45 3.50
N PRO A 214 -27.96 11.71 3.66
CA PRO A 214 -27.54 12.83 2.82
C PRO A 214 -26.05 13.17 2.90
N ASP A 215 -25.33 12.70 3.91
CA ASP A 215 -23.89 12.90 4.07
C ASP A 215 -23.08 11.92 3.20
N LYS A 216 -23.74 10.92 2.59
CA LYS A 216 -23.12 9.97 1.68
C LYS A 216 -23.22 10.44 0.24
N THR A 217 -22.10 10.38 -0.46
CA THR A 217 -21.99 10.71 -1.88
C THR A 217 -21.27 9.59 -2.60
N PHE A 218 -21.83 9.13 -3.71
CA PHE A 218 -21.19 8.19 -4.62
C PHE A 218 -21.19 8.79 -6.04
N TRP A 219 -20.17 8.48 -6.80
CA TRP A 219 -20.04 8.95 -8.18
C TRP A 219 -20.82 8.02 -9.13
N VAL A 220 -22.10 8.26 -9.20
CA VAL A 220 -23.05 7.50 -10.02
C VAL A 220 -24.08 8.43 -10.62
N ASP A 221 -24.46 8.20 -11.90
CA ASP A 221 -25.39 9.02 -12.69
C ASP A 221 -25.00 10.51 -12.74
N LEU A 222 -23.70 10.78 -12.90
CA LEU A 222 -23.16 12.13 -13.04
C LEU A 222 -23.57 12.74 -14.39
N GLN A 223 -23.73 14.05 -14.42
CA GLN A 223 -24.01 14.76 -15.66
C GLN A 223 -22.78 14.77 -16.58
N GLU A 224 -22.98 14.90 -17.90
CA GLU A 224 -21.88 14.90 -18.88
C GLU A 224 -20.87 16.05 -18.70
N ASP A 225 -21.33 17.17 -18.13
CA ASP A 225 -20.51 18.35 -17.83
C ASP A 225 -19.96 18.37 -16.39
N ASP A 226 -20.17 17.32 -15.63
CA ASP A 226 -19.63 17.20 -14.28
C ASP A 226 -18.10 17.08 -14.34
N PRO A 227 -17.33 17.92 -13.61
CA PRO A 227 -15.88 17.90 -13.63
C PRO A 227 -15.27 16.59 -13.11
N ILE A 228 -16.05 15.79 -12.41
CA ILE A 228 -15.62 14.47 -11.88
C ILE A 228 -16.24 13.30 -12.68
N LYS A 229 -16.79 13.55 -13.87
CA LYS A 229 -17.43 12.52 -14.72
C LYS A 229 -16.53 11.33 -15.01
N GLU A 230 -15.23 11.55 -15.14
CA GLU A 230 -14.23 10.51 -15.38
C GLU A 230 -14.11 9.47 -14.25
N PHE A 231 -14.56 9.81 -13.04
CA PHE A 231 -14.56 8.91 -11.86
C PHE A 231 -15.89 8.19 -11.66
N GLU A 232 -16.85 8.38 -12.56
CA GLU A 232 -18.17 7.76 -12.43
C GLU A 232 -18.08 6.25 -12.39
N PHE A 233 -18.76 5.64 -11.41
CA PHE A 233 -18.88 4.19 -11.32
C PHE A 233 -19.74 3.65 -12.46
N GLU A 234 -19.14 2.98 -13.40
CA GLU A 234 -19.82 2.28 -14.47
C GLU A 234 -20.04 0.80 -14.14
N LYS A 235 -18.97 0.10 -13.79
CA LYS A 235 -18.99 -1.32 -13.47
C LYS A 235 -17.74 -1.70 -12.65
N ILE A 236 -17.81 -2.86 -11.97
CA ILE A 236 -16.63 -3.46 -11.31
C ILE A 236 -15.66 -3.98 -12.37
N SER A 237 -14.37 -4.10 -12.01
CA SER A 237 -13.36 -4.75 -12.84
C SER A 237 -13.33 -6.27 -12.61
N GLU A 238 -12.65 -7.00 -13.49
CA GLU A 238 -12.42 -8.46 -13.33
C GLU A 238 -11.54 -8.78 -12.13
N ASP A 239 -10.61 -7.90 -11.81
CA ASP A 239 -9.66 -7.98 -10.70
C ASP A 239 -10.13 -7.22 -9.45
N GLN A 240 -11.42 -6.89 -9.37
CA GLN A 240 -12.02 -6.16 -8.26
C GLN A 240 -11.71 -6.78 -6.90
N GLN A 241 -11.27 -5.96 -5.95
CA GLN A 241 -11.03 -6.39 -4.58
C GLN A 241 -12.31 -6.90 -3.91
N PHE A 242 -12.21 -8.04 -3.25
CA PHE A 242 -13.36 -8.69 -2.60
C PHE A 242 -12.96 -9.60 -1.45
N HIS A 243 -13.93 -9.97 -0.64
CA HIS A 243 -13.86 -11.12 0.26
C HIS A 243 -15.22 -11.80 0.39
N VAL A 244 -15.24 -12.98 1.01
CA VAL A 244 -16.46 -13.73 1.29
C VAL A 244 -16.76 -13.64 2.79
N ASP A 245 -17.91 -13.06 3.19
CA ASP A 245 -18.26 -12.89 4.58
C ASP A 245 -18.66 -14.23 5.27
N ARG A 246 -18.90 -14.21 6.60
CA ARG A 246 -19.32 -15.39 7.38
C ARG A 246 -20.60 -16.05 6.89
N LYS A 247 -21.45 -15.34 6.15
CA LYS A 247 -22.71 -15.86 5.58
C LYS A 247 -22.53 -16.36 4.15
N GLY A 248 -21.30 -16.40 3.66
CA GLY A 248 -20.97 -16.79 2.28
C GLY A 248 -21.45 -15.79 1.24
N ARG A 249 -21.56 -14.49 1.58
CA ARG A 249 -21.88 -13.43 0.64
C ARG A 249 -20.60 -12.77 0.15
N ILE A 250 -20.57 -12.40 -1.09
CA ILE A 250 -19.48 -11.63 -1.67
C ILE A 250 -19.59 -10.18 -1.17
N VAL A 251 -18.48 -9.65 -0.71
CA VAL A 251 -18.32 -8.23 -0.35
C VAL A 251 -17.32 -7.62 -1.31
N ILE A 252 -17.75 -6.70 -2.12
CA ILE A 252 -16.93 -5.93 -3.05
C ILE A 252 -16.38 -4.73 -2.31
N ALA A 253 -15.07 -4.49 -2.44
CA ALA A 253 -14.36 -3.40 -1.81
C ALA A 253 -13.81 -2.41 -2.84
N PHE A 254 -13.85 -1.14 -2.49
CA PHE A 254 -13.28 -0.03 -3.25
C PHE A 254 -12.37 0.77 -2.32
N ASN A 255 -11.26 1.21 -2.83
CA ASN A 255 -10.34 2.08 -2.11
C ASN A 255 -10.87 3.51 -2.01
N GLU A 256 -10.24 4.30 -1.18
CA GLU A 256 -10.55 5.71 -1.04
C GLU A 256 -10.40 6.42 -2.39
N GLY A 257 -11.44 7.14 -2.79
CA GLY A 257 -11.44 7.86 -4.07
C GLY A 257 -11.83 7.04 -5.31
N ASP A 258 -12.11 5.71 -5.19
CA ASP A 258 -12.47 4.90 -6.36
C ASP A 258 -13.88 5.19 -6.90
N VAL A 259 -14.86 5.35 -5.99
CA VAL A 259 -16.29 5.47 -6.35
C VAL A 259 -17.02 6.54 -5.53
N ALA A 260 -16.29 7.25 -4.68
CA ALA A 260 -16.84 8.23 -3.74
C ALA A 260 -15.76 9.26 -3.37
N PRO A 261 -16.11 10.45 -2.89
CA PRO A 261 -15.14 11.42 -2.38
C PRO A 261 -14.29 10.84 -1.25
N MET A 262 -13.04 11.25 -1.15
CA MET A 262 -12.04 10.74 -0.20
C MET A 262 -12.52 10.72 1.25
N TYR A 263 -13.36 11.67 1.69
CA TYR A 263 -13.89 11.68 3.05
C TYR A 263 -14.76 10.46 3.41
N MET A 264 -15.20 9.69 2.39
CA MET A 264 -15.95 8.44 2.58
C MET A 264 -15.04 7.26 2.93
N GLY A 265 -13.71 7.42 2.78
CA GLY A 265 -12.74 6.35 2.99
C GLY A 265 -12.94 5.17 2.04
N CYS A 266 -12.38 4.01 2.39
CA CYS A 266 -12.60 2.76 1.68
C CYS A 266 -14.05 2.28 1.87
N VAL A 267 -14.79 2.07 0.78
CA VAL A 267 -16.20 1.67 0.82
C VAL A 267 -16.42 0.22 0.40
N LYS A 268 -17.45 -0.41 0.97
CA LYS A 268 -17.76 -1.84 0.75
C LYS A 268 -19.22 -2.04 0.43
N PHE A 269 -19.50 -2.98 -0.46
CA PHE A 269 -20.84 -3.37 -0.86
C PHE A 269 -21.03 -4.88 -0.72
N THR A 270 -21.93 -5.30 0.14
CA THR A 270 -22.29 -6.71 0.27
C THR A 270 -23.30 -7.08 -0.81
N VAL A 271 -22.94 -8.03 -1.66
CA VAL A 271 -23.80 -8.54 -2.72
C VAL A 271 -24.76 -9.58 -2.13
N PRO A 272 -26.09 -9.39 -2.22
CA PRO A 272 -27.05 -10.36 -1.75
C PRO A 272 -26.95 -11.69 -2.51
N LYS A 273 -27.10 -12.83 -1.81
CA LYS A 273 -27.07 -14.16 -2.44
C LYS A 273 -28.04 -14.30 -3.62
N LYS A 274 -29.22 -13.69 -3.55
CA LYS A 274 -30.19 -13.67 -4.66
C LYS A 274 -29.65 -13.10 -5.99
N VAL A 275 -28.60 -12.25 -5.93
CA VAL A 275 -27.91 -11.73 -7.13
C VAL A 275 -26.92 -12.77 -7.64
N THR A 276 -26.06 -13.29 -6.76
CA THR A 276 -24.99 -14.24 -7.11
C THR A 276 -25.53 -15.62 -7.51
N ASP A 277 -26.60 -16.12 -6.87
CA ASP A 277 -27.21 -17.42 -7.18
C ASP A 277 -27.84 -17.51 -8.57
N ASN A 278 -28.10 -16.36 -9.22
CA ASN A 278 -28.65 -16.30 -10.59
C ASN A 278 -27.56 -16.16 -11.68
N ILE A 279 -26.29 -16.04 -11.31
CA ILE A 279 -25.17 -15.94 -12.24
C ILE A 279 -24.82 -17.38 -12.73
N LYS A 280 -24.92 -17.59 -14.03
CA LYS A 280 -24.75 -18.90 -14.67
C LYS A 280 -23.69 -18.85 -15.74
#